data_35254ce70f254e8a088cf1cb7a253c3c
#
_entry.id   35254ce70f254e8a088cf1cb7a253c3c
#
_cell.length_a   1.000
_cell.length_b   1.000
_cell.length_c   1.000
_cell.angle_alpha   90.00
_cell.angle_beta   90.00
_cell.angle_gamma   90.00
#
_symmetry.space_group_name_H-M   'P 1'
#
loop_
_entity.id
_entity.type
_entity.pdbx_description
1 polymer ?
#
loop_
_entity_poly.entity_id
_entity_poly.type
_entity_poly.pdbx_seq_one_letter_code
_entity_poly.pdbx_strand_id
1 'polypeptide(L)'
;MIKRILNYILREFDKITNKQKGYTYVFFFNFLNLLFLKKQKIFLKDNSFYLKSNKKNEIFWKFHQTKLGTMAYRDGLVERKNILKKVYLLKNIVFEENDIIIDCGANNGDFYLCFDKNINYIGIEPSPNVFKNLKHNVHNQKLINKAAWHTDKKIHDFYVSDNFGDSSMIEISNFTKKIQVETCTLDNIISKENKDDKDK
;
A
#
# COMPACT_ATOMS: atom_id res chain seq x y z
N MET A 1 -25.27 6.26 -16.77
CA MET A 1 -24.50 6.89 -17.87
C MET A 1 -23.64 8.06 -17.36
N ILE A 2 -24.19 9.08 -16.73
CA ILE A 2 -23.46 10.28 -16.25
C ILE A 2 -22.27 9.92 -15.33
N LYS A 3 -22.42 9.04 -14.33
CA LYS A 3 -21.36 8.64 -13.42
C LYS A 3 -20.16 7.98 -14.15
N ARG A 4 -20.40 7.24 -15.23
CA ARG A 4 -19.32 6.66 -16.06
C ARG A 4 -18.54 7.73 -16.82
N ILE A 5 -19.23 8.72 -17.37
CA ILE A 5 -18.63 9.85 -18.08
C ILE A 5 -17.77 10.69 -17.12
N LEU A 6 -18.31 11.03 -15.94
CA LEU A 6 -17.56 11.77 -14.92
C LEU A 6 -16.31 11.02 -14.45
N ASN A 7 -16.41 9.71 -14.23
CA ASN A 7 -15.24 8.91 -13.87
C ASN A 7 -14.20 8.82 -15.00
N TYR A 8 -14.64 8.79 -16.25
CA TYR A 8 -13.72 8.83 -17.40
C TYR A 8 -12.97 10.17 -17.45
N ILE A 9 -13.70 11.29 -17.37
CA ILE A 9 -13.12 12.63 -17.34
C ILE A 9 -12.11 12.76 -16.18
N LEU A 10 -12.48 12.31 -15.00
CA LEU A 10 -11.62 12.33 -13.82
C LEU A 10 -10.32 11.55 -14.05
N ARG A 11 -10.39 10.38 -14.70
CA ARG A 11 -9.20 9.58 -15.04
C ARG A 11 -8.25 10.31 -16.00
N GLU A 12 -8.78 11.05 -16.97
CA GLU A 12 -7.93 11.85 -17.88
C GLU A 12 -7.22 12.98 -17.13
N PHE A 13 -7.92 13.69 -16.25
CA PHE A 13 -7.29 14.68 -15.36
C PHE A 13 -6.27 14.07 -14.41
N ASP A 14 -6.48 12.85 -13.92
CA ASP A 14 -5.52 12.14 -13.08
C ASP A 14 -4.19 11.87 -13.79
N LYS A 15 -4.21 11.65 -15.10
CA LYS A 15 -2.97 11.50 -15.89
C LYS A 15 -2.13 12.78 -15.85
N ILE A 16 -2.77 13.95 -15.83
CA ILE A 16 -2.10 15.24 -15.71
C ILE A 16 -1.60 15.44 -14.27
N THR A 17 -2.46 15.17 -13.30
CA THR A 17 -2.13 15.29 -11.87
C THR A 17 -0.93 14.43 -11.50
N ASN A 18 -0.86 13.21 -12.00
CA ASN A 18 0.22 12.27 -11.70
C ASN A 18 1.58 12.66 -12.29
N LYS A 19 1.62 13.58 -13.26
CA LYS A 19 2.85 14.18 -13.76
C LYS A 19 3.40 15.30 -12.85
N GLN A 20 2.56 15.82 -11.97
CA GLN A 20 2.96 16.87 -11.02
C GLN A 20 3.71 16.25 -9.83
N LYS A 21 4.50 17.07 -9.11
CA LYS A 21 5.28 16.65 -7.94
C LYS A 21 5.06 17.60 -6.77
N GLY A 22 5.30 17.13 -5.57
CA GLY A 22 5.27 17.94 -4.36
C GLY A 22 3.94 18.69 -4.15
N TYR A 23 4.02 19.99 -3.85
CA TYR A 23 2.82 20.81 -3.58
C TYR A 23 1.91 20.99 -4.79
N THR A 24 2.45 20.96 -6.02
CA THR A 24 1.64 21.04 -7.24
C THR A 24 0.74 19.80 -7.37
N TYR A 25 1.26 18.62 -7.05
CA TYR A 25 0.47 17.39 -6.99
C TYR A 25 -0.66 17.49 -5.95
N VAL A 26 -0.33 17.98 -4.73
CA VAL A 26 -1.35 18.21 -3.67
C VAL A 26 -2.45 19.16 -4.12
N PHE A 27 -2.08 20.27 -4.76
CA PHE A 27 -3.03 21.24 -5.28
C PHE A 27 -3.99 20.59 -6.29
N PHE A 28 -3.46 19.95 -7.34
CA PHE A 28 -4.30 19.33 -8.37
C PHE A 28 -5.18 18.20 -7.82
N PHE A 29 -4.64 17.36 -6.94
CA PHE A 29 -5.43 16.30 -6.31
C PHE A 29 -6.63 16.88 -5.53
N ASN A 30 -6.37 17.87 -4.66
CA ASN A 30 -7.40 18.46 -3.82
C ASN A 30 -8.41 19.28 -4.64
N PHE A 31 -7.95 19.98 -5.66
CA PHE A 31 -8.80 20.74 -6.59
C PHE A 31 -9.77 19.82 -7.35
N LEU A 32 -9.26 18.74 -7.94
CA LEU A 32 -10.10 17.77 -8.63
C LEU A 32 -11.07 17.08 -7.67
N ASN A 33 -10.62 16.75 -6.45
CA ASN A 33 -11.53 16.19 -5.45
C ASN A 33 -12.67 17.16 -5.11
N LEU A 34 -12.39 18.45 -5.00
CA LEU A 34 -13.43 19.47 -4.79
C LEU A 34 -14.40 19.52 -5.97
N LEU A 35 -13.90 19.59 -7.21
CA LEU A 35 -14.74 19.64 -8.42
C LEU A 35 -15.65 18.41 -8.58
N PHE A 36 -15.14 17.22 -8.24
CA PHE A 36 -15.88 15.97 -8.35
C PHE A 36 -16.57 15.55 -7.04
N LEU A 37 -16.75 16.49 -6.12
CA LEU A 37 -17.43 16.31 -4.81
C LEU A 37 -16.86 15.14 -3.99
N LYS A 38 -15.56 14.87 -4.14
CA LYS A 38 -14.86 13.88 -3.34
C LYS A 38 -14.42 14.49 -2.01
N LYS A 39 -14.59 13.75 -0.91
CA LYS A 39 -14.32 14.27 0.43
C LYS A 39 -12.85 14.19 0.84
N GLN A 40 -12.06 13.39 0.16
CA GLN A 40 -10.67 13.16 0.53
C GLN A 40 -9.76 14.32 0.18
N LYS A 41 -8.85 14.62 1.09
CA LYS A 41 -7.78 15.59 0.90
C LYS A 41 -6.44 14.96 1.23
N ILE A 42 -5.42 15.40 0.52
CA ILE A 42 -4.04 15.05 0.81
C ILE A 42 -3.24 16.29 1.22
N PHE A 43 -2.15 16.07 1.91
CA PHE A 43 -1.16 17.10 2.21
C PHE A 43 0.26 16.53 2.12
N LEU A 44 1.22 17.42 1.96
CA LEU A 44 2.65 17.11 1.94
C LEU A 44 3.28 17.57 3.26
N LYS A 45 3.99 16.66 3.93
CA LYS A 45 4.79 16.94 5.12
C LYS A 45 6.06 16.09 5.07
N ASP A 46 7.23 16.70 5.35
CA ASP A 46 8.53 16.01 5.37
C ASP A 46 8.78 15.15 4.12
N ASN A 47 8.52 15.72 2.94
CA ASN A 47 8.58 15.05 1.62
C ASN A 47 7.75 13.76 1.50
N SER A 48 6.72 13.62 2.32
CA SER A 48 5.80 12.48 2.28
C SER A 48 4.37 12.94 2.11
N PHE A 49 3.59 12.18 1.33
CA PHE A 49 2.16 12.45 1.13
C PHE A 49 1.34 11.72 2.19
N TYR A 50 0.34 12.43 2.67
CA TYR A 50 -0.60 11.92 3.67
C TYR A 50 -2.03 12.14 3.22
N LEU A 51 -2.86 11.13 3.41
CA LEU A 51 -4.30 11.20 3.27
C LEU A 51 -4.91 11.55 4.63
N LYS A 52 -5.74 12.57 4.69
CA LYS A 52 -6.45 12.95 5.92
C LYS A 52 -7.69 12.07 6.09
N SER A 53 -7.83 11.45 7.26
CA SER A 53 -9.06 10.74 7.61
C SER A 53 -10.14 11.74 8.05
N ASN A 54 -11.40 11.51 7.64
CA ASN A 54 -12.54 12.33 8.06
C ASN A 54 -13.11 11.92 9.43
N LYS A 55 -12.50 10.96 10.13
CA LYS A 55 -12.94 10.52 11.47
C LYS A 55 -12.24 11.31 12.56
N LYS A 56 -12.89 11.48 13.71
CA LYS A 56 -12.42 12.24 14.90
C LYS A 56 -11.02 11.84 15.39
N ASN A 57 -10.59 10.61 15.19
CA ASN A 57 -9.20 10.19 15.39
C ASN A 57 -8.48 10.31 14.04
N GLU A 58 -7.77 11.40 13.84
CA GLU A 58 -7.06 11.70 12.60
C GLU A 58 -6.01 10.61 12.33
N ILE A 59 -6.36 9.60 11.55
CA ILE A 59 -5.39 8.65 11.00
C ILE A 59 -4.83 9.29 9.74
N PHE A 60 -3.58 9.71 9.81
CA PHE A 60 -2.85 10.18 8.64
C PHE A 60 -2.22 8.98 7.95
N TRP A 61 -2.85 8.54 6.85
CA TRP A 61 -2.33 7.45 6.04
C TRP A 61 -1.22 7.95 5.14
N LYS A 62 -0.02 7.42 5.32
CA LYS A 62 1.16 7.80 4.54
C LYS A 62 1.24 6.96 3.27
N PHE A 63 1.53 7.62 2.14
CA PHE A 63 1.70 6.94 0.87
C PHE A 63 2.77 7.61 0.01
N HIS A 64 3.24 6.92 -1.02
CA HIS A 64 4.09 7.49 -2.04
C HIS A 64 3.28 7.81 -3.31
N GLN A 65 3.73 8.81 -4.03
CA GLN A 65 3.11 9.19 -5.29
C GLN A 65 3.43 8.14 -6.35
N THR A 66 2.39 7.59 -6.98
CA THR A 66 2.49 6.71 -8.15
C THR A 66 1.45 7.12 -9.17
N LYS A 67 1.60 6.65 -10.42
CA LYS A 67 0.63 6.94 -11.50
C LYS A 67 -0.80 6.50 -11.16
N LEU A 68 -0.96 5.41 -10.43
CA LEU A 68 -2.28 4.91 -10.01
C LEU A 68 -2.63 5.19 -8.54
N GLY A 69 -1.66 5.62 -7.74
CA GLY A 69 -1.86 5.88 -6.30
C GLY A 69 -2.90 6.95 -6.02
N THR A 70 -2.96 7.98 -6.86
CA THR A 70 -3.99 9.01 -6.80
C THR A 70 -5.40 8.42 -6.84
N MET A 71 -5.63 7.47 -7.73
CA MET A 71 -6.93 6.84 -7.90
C MET A 71 -7.28 5.89 -6.73
N ALA A 72 -6.28 5.21 -6.17
CA ALA A 72 -6.48 4.24 -5.10
C ALA A 72 -7.04 4.87 -3.82
N TYR A 73 -6.69 6.13 -3.54
CA TYR A 73 -7.07 6.81 -2.30
C TYR A 73 -8.11 7.92 -2.47
N ARG A 74 -8.55 8.20 -3.69
CA ARG A 74 -9.47 9.31 -3.99
C ARG A 74 -10.81 9.20 -3.25
N ASP A 75 -11.32 8.01 -3.11
CA ASP A 75 -12.58 7.74 -2.40
C ASP A 75 -12.37 7.39 -0.90
N GLY A 76 -11.12 7.43 -0.43
CA GLY A 76 -10.72 7.24 0.95
C GLY A 76 -10.44 5.79 1.35
N LEU A 77 -9.95 5.64 2.59
CA LEU A 77 -9.49 4.34 3.11
C LEU A 77 -10.64 3.34 3.28
N VAL A 78 -11.84 3.81 3.58
CA VAL A 78 -13.01 2.92 3.73
C VAL A 78 -13.35 2.27 2.39
N GLU A 79 -13.37 3.05 1.31
CA GLU A 79 -13.62 2.51 -0.02
C GLU A 79 -12.45 1.65 -0.50
N ARG A 80 -11.21 2.05 -0.22
CA ARG A 80 -10.03 1.22 -0.48
C ARG A 80 -10.14 -0.15 0.20
N LYS A 81 -10.50 -0.20 1.48
CA LYS A 81 -10.78 -1.43 2.24
C LYS A 81 -11.85 -2.28 1.55
N ASN A 82 -12.97 -1.68 1.13
CA ASN A 82 -14.08 -2.39 0.49
C ASN A 82 -13.66 -3.02 -0.84
N ILE A 83 -12.88 -2.28 -1.64
CA ILE A 83 -12.33 -2.77 -2.91
C ILE A 83 -11.42 -3.97 -2.65
N LEU A 84 -10.48 -3.88 -1.71
CA LEU A 84 -9.55 -4.96 -1.39
C LEU A 84 -10.29 -6.21 -0.86
N LYS A 85 -11.25 -6.04 0.07
CA LYS A 85 -12.07 -7.16 0.54
C LYS A 85 -12.80 -7.89 -0.59
N LYS A 86 -13.23 -7.16 -1.62
CA LYS A 86 -13.87 -7.73 -2.79
C LYS A 86 -12.86 -8.44 -3.72
N VAL A 87 -11.74 -7.79 -4.01
CA VAL A 87 -10.70 -8.31 -4.92
C VAL A 87 -10.08 -9.60 -4.37
N TYR A 88 -9.79 -9.63 -3.08
CA TYR A 88 -9.21 -10.81 -2.41
C TYR A 88 -10.27 -11.81 -1.91
N LEU A 89 -11.56 -11.61 -2.24
CA LEU A 89 -12.66 -12.49 -1.87
C LEU A 89 -12.78 -12.77 -0.36
N LEU A 90 -12.35 -11.82 0.48
CA LEU A 90 -12.25 -12.00 1.94
C LEU A 90 -13.60 -12.26 2.62
N LYS A 91 -14.71 -11.98 1.96
CA LYS A 91 -16.06 -12.34 2.47
C LYS A 91 -16.30 -13.85 2.56
N ASN A 92 -15.51 -14.62 1.81
CA ASN A 92 -15.64 -16.07 1.75
C ASN A 92 -14.65 -16.79 2.70
N ILE A 93 -13.84 -16.02 3.44
CA ILE A 93 -12.83 -16.54 4.36
C ILE A 93 -13.29 -16.23 5.78
N VAL A 94 -13.34 -17.26 6.61
CA VAL A 94 -13.54 -17.13 8.05
C VAL A 94 -12.16 -17.07 8.69
N PHE A 95 -11.87 -15.99 9.40
CA PHE A 95 -10.61 -15.83 10.13
C PHE A 95 -10.82 -16.22 11.59
N GLU A 96 -9.91 -17.02 12.10
CA GLU A 96 -9.87 -17.44 13.51
C GLU A 96 -8.91 -16.57 14.33
N GLU A 97 -9.02 -16.60 15.64
CA GLU A 97 -8.29 -15.68 16.54
C GLU A 97 -6.75 -15.79 16.44
N ASN A 98 -6.24 -16.95 16.10
CA ASN A 98 -4.79 -17.20 16.00
C ASN A 98 -4.26 -17.26 14.56
N ASP A 99 -5.10 -16.90 13.59
CA ASP A 99 -4.67 -16.88 12.20
C ASP A 99 -3.55 -15.86 11.97
N ILE A 100 -2.59 -16.25 11.15
CA ILE A 100 -1.49 -15.39 10.72
C ILE A 100 -1.72 -14.99 9.27
N ILE A 101 -1.79 -13.70 9.02
CA ILE A 101 -1.85 -13.14 7.68
C ILE A 101 -0.46 -12.74 7.23
N ILE A 102 0.04 -13.35 6.16
CA ILE A 102 1.30 -12.97 5.53
C ILE A 102 1.02 -12.20 4.24
N ASP A 103 1.38 -10.92 4.22
CA ASP A 103 1.18 -10.02 3.08
C ASP A 103 2.51 -9.81 2.34
N CYS A 104 2.68 -10.52 1.22
CA CYS A 104 3.88 -10.44 0.38
C CYS A 104 3.74 -9.29 -0.62
N GLY A 105 4.57 -8.26 -0.46
CA GLY A 105 4.42 -7.00 -1.19
C GLY A 105 3.41 -6.08 -0.51
N ALA A 106 3.54 -5.91 0.81
CA ALA A 106 2.58 -5.18 1.65
C ALA A 106 2.42 -3.70 1.27
N ASN A 107 3.31 -3.15 0.45
CA ASN A 107 3.26 -1.79 -0.06
C ASN A 107 3.07 -0.76 1.09
N ASN A 108 2.07 0.11 1.00
CA ASN A 108 1.75 1.07 2.08
C ASN A 108 0.96 0.44 3.24
N GLY A 109 0.65 -0.85 3.22
CA GLY A 109 -0.12 -1.56 4.24
C GLY A 109 -1.63 -1.57 3.97
N ASP A 110 -2.07 -1.31 2.74
CA ASP A 110 -3.50 -1.20 2.39
C ASP A 110 -4.29 -2.47 2.75
N PHE A 111 -3.67 -3.63 2.58
CA PHE A 111 -4.33 -4.91 2.84
C PHE A 111 -4.62 -5.09 4.33
N TYR A 112 -3.74 -4.59 5.22
CA TYR A 112 -3.99 -4.59 6.66
C TYR A 112 -5.29 -3.89 7.07
N LEU A 113 -5.76 -2.90 6.29
CA LEU A 113 -7.06 -2.25 6.52
C LEU A 113 -8.25 -3.22 6.46
N CYS A 114 -8.08 -4.37 5.82
CA CYS A 114 -9.15 -5.36 5.66
C CYS A 114 -9.43 -6.15 6.93
N PHE A 115 -8.51 -6.16 7.87
CA PHE A 115 -8.59 -6.97 9.10
C PHE A 115 -8.93 -6.12 10.31
N ASP A 116 -9.41 -6.76 11.34
CA ASP A 116 -9.65 -6.13 12.63
C ASP A 116 -8.35 -6.16 13.47
N LYS A 117 -8.32 -5.39 14.58
CA LYS A 117 -7.09 -5.14 15.34
C LYS A 117 -6.44 -6.37 16.00
N ASN A 118 -7.16 -7.47 16.14
CA ASN A 118 -6.70 -8.67 16.87
C ASN A 118 -6.12 -9.75 15.94
N ILE A 119 -5.74 -9.38 14.72
CA ILE A 119 -5.13 -10.33 13.80
C ILE A 119 -3.60 -10.30 13.90
N ASN A 120 -2.96 -11.44 13.78
CA ASN A 120 -1.53 -11.55 13.62
C ASN A 120 -1.16 -11.26 12.16
N TYR A 121 -0.52 -10.12 11.91
CA TYR A 121 -0.17 -9.70 10.57
C TYR A 121 1.34 -9.61 10.38
N ILE A 122 1.84 -10.18 9.29
CA ILE A 122 3.23 -10.10 8.87
C ILE A 122 3.26 -9.41 7.50
N GLY A 123 3.76 -8.17 7.46
CA GLY A 123 3.91 -7.41 6.23
C GLY A 123 5.34 -7.47 5.68
N ILE A 124 5.51 -7.91 4.43
CA ILE A 124 6.81 -8.02 3.77
C ILE A 124 6.84 -7.02 2.61
N GLU A 125 7.75 -6.05 2.64
CA GLU A 125 7.89 -5.03 1.60
C GLU A 125 9.36 -4.78 1.27
N PRO A 126 9.80 -5.06 0.02
CA PRO A 126 11.20 -4.97 -0.38
C PRO A 126 11.71 -3.53 -0.50
N SER A 127 10.89 -2.59 -0.99
CA SER A 127 11.32 -1.21 -1.23
C SER A 127 11.52 -0.45 0.10
N PRO A 128 12.73 0.00 0.46
CA PRO A 128 12.96 0.69 1.73
C PRO A 128 12.14 1.98 1.89
N ASN A 129 11.87 2.68 0.79
CA ASN A 129 11.06 3.91 0.84
C ASN A 129 9.58 3.61 1.09
N VAL A 130 9.04 2.57 0.46
CA VAL A 130 7.67 2.11 0.65
C VAL A 130 7.50 1.49 2.04
N PHE A 131 8.48 0.73 2.49
CA PHE A 131 8.52 0.14 3.82
C PHE A 131 8.41 1.19 4.95
N LYS A 132 8.99 2.39 4.77
CA LYS A 132 8.79 3.50 5.71
C LYS A 132 7.32 3.93 5.83
N ASN A 133 6.56 3.84 4.74
CA ASN A 133 5.13 4.11 4.78
C ASN A 133 4.37 2.98 5.47
N LEU A 134 4.71 1.72 5.14
CA LEU A 134 4.16 0.54 5.80
C LEU A 134 4.34 0.64 7.33
N LYS A 135 5.55 0.93 7.81
CA LYS A 135 5.82 1.11 9.25
C LYS A 135 5.04 2.26 9.89
N HIS A 136 4.75 3.30 9.13
CA HIS A 136 3.95 4.43 9.62
C HIS A 136 2.45 4.06 9.71
N ASN A 137 1.96 3.25 8.78
CA ASN A 137 0.54 2.94 8.66
C ASN A 137 0.11 1.73 9.48
N VAL A 138 1.02 0.79 9.71
CA VAL A 138 0.76 -0.48 10.40
C VAL A 138 1.58 -0.53 11.68
N HIS A 139 0.88 -0.48 12.82
CA HIS A 139 1.51 -0.47 14.15
C HIS A 139 1.30 -1.81 14.86
N ASN A 140 2.25 -2.17 15.74
CA ASN A 140 2.18 -3.36 16.59
C ASN A 140 2.03 -4.68 15.82
N GLN A 141 2.62 -4.75 14.63
CA GLN A 141 2.63 -5.91 13.76
C GLN A 141 4.06 -6.22 13.31
N LYS A 142 4.31 -7.45 12.88
CA LYS A 142 5.62 -7.86 12.36
C LYS A 142 5.80 -7.36 10.93
N LEU A 143 6.81 -6.50 10.72
CA LEU A 143 7.10 -5.92 9.41
C LEU A 143 8.55 -6.23 9.00
N ILE A 144 8.72 -6.70 7.76
CA ILE A 144 9.99 -7.22 7.23
C ILE A 144 10.35 -6.45 5.95
N ASN A 145 11.50 -5.74 5.97
CA ASN A 145 12.00 -5.03 4.78
C ASN A 145 12.88 -5.95 3.94
N LYS A 146 12.26 -6.91 3.27
CA LYS A 146 12.88 -7.87 2.36
C LYS A 146 11.93 -8.20 1.21
N ALA A 147 12.42 -8.90 0.20
CA ALA A 147 11.58 -9.51 -0.81
C ALA A 147 11.26 -10.97 -0.43
N ALA A 148 10.01 -11.36 -0.50
CA ALA A 148 9.61 -12.76 -0.43
C ALA A 148 10.10 -13.47 -1.71
N TRP A 149 10.97 -14.48 -1.56
CA TRP A 149 11.60 -15.18 -2.67
C TRP A 149 11.89 -16.64 -2.30
N HIS A 150 12.33 -17.43 -3.31
CA HIS A 150 12.66 -18.85 -3.09
C HIS A 150 14.00 -19.09 -2.37
N THR A 151 14.82 -18.05 -2.21
CA THR A 151 16.10 -18.10 -1.49
C THR A 151 16.12 -17.10 -0.35
N ASP A 152 16.75 -17.50 0.77
CA ASP A 152 16.86 -16.67 1.97
C ASP A 152 18.23 -15.96 2.03
N LYS A 153 18.23 -14.75 2.62
CA LYS A 153 19.46 -13.97 2.88
C LYS A 153 20.36 -13.73 1.66
N LYS A 154 19.77 -13.65 0.48
CA LYS A 154 20.48 -13.26 -0.75
C LYS A 154 20.14 -11.84 -1.13
N ILE A 155 21.06 -11.20 -1.84
CA ILE A 155 20.84 -9.86 -2.42
C ILE A 155 20.46 -10.04 -3.87
N HIS A 156 19.36 -9.42 -4.26
CA HIS A 156 18.83 -9.45 -5.62
C HIS A 156 18.45 -8.07 -6.12
N ASP A 157 18.41 -7.93 -7.44
CA ASP A 157 17.84 -6.77 -8.10
C ASP A 157 16.33 -6.71 -7.88
N PHE A 158 15.83 -5.51 -7.60
CA PHE A 158 14.41 -5.21 -7.50
C PHE A 158 14.11 -4.00 -8.39
N TYR A 159 13.16 -4.18 -9.29
CA TYR A 159 12.79 -3.22 -10.31
C TYR A 159 11.60 -2.40 -9.83
N VAL A 160 11.87 -1.14 -9.47
CA VAL A 160 10.86 -0.22 -8.95
C VAL A 160 10.11 0.42 -10.09
N SER A 161 8.81 0.39 -10.05
CA SER A 161 7.90 1.07 -10.99
C SER A 161 7.20 2.26 -10.34
N ASP A 162 6.94 3.31 -11.14
CA ASP A 162 6.07 4.43 -10.73
C ASP A 162 4.58 4.06 -10.79
N ASN A 163 4.22 2.90 -11.32
CA ASN A 163 2.86 2.39 -11.25
C ASN A 163 2.60 1.77 -9.87
N PHE A 164 1.36 1.85 -9.43
CA PHE A 164 0.95 1.30 -8.14
C PHE A 164 1.00 -0.22 -8.15
N GLY A 165 1.90 -0.80 -7.35
CA GLY A 165 2.00 -2.25 -7.15
C GLY A 165 2.71 -3.05 -8.24
N ASP A 166 3.30 -2.41 -9.24
CA ASP A 166 3.93 -3.09 -10.39
C ASP A 166 5.44 -3.35 -10.20
N SER A 167 6.02 -2.98 -9.07
CA SER A 167 7.45 -3.27 -8.78
C SER A 167 7.68 -4.77 -8.60
N SER A 168 8.82 -5.29 -9.08
CA SER A 168 9.04 -6.73 -9.22
C SER A 168 10.49 -7.16 -8.97
N MET A 169 10.67 -8.42 -8.53
CA MET A 169 11.96 -9.13 -8.52
C MET A 169 12.40 -9.56 -9.92
N ILE A 170 11.46 -9.65 -10.84
CA ILE A 170 11.73 -9.96 -12.26
C ILE A 170 11.75 -8.63 -13.02
N GLU A 171 12.68 -8.50 -13.97
CA GLU A 171 12.79 -7.29 -14.77
C GLU A 171 11.50 -6.97 -15.53
N ILE A 172 11.05 -5.73 -15.43
CA ILE A 172 9.85 -5.20 -16.07
C ILE A 172 10.25 -4.07 -17.03
N SER A 173 9.60 -3.98 -18.18
CA SER A 173 9.97 -3.03 -19.26
C SER A 173 9.81 -1.55 -18.85
N ASN A 174 9.01 -1.24 -17.84
CA ASN A 174 8.68 0.13 -17.43
C ASN A 174 9.16 0.48 -16.01
N PHE A 175 10.24 -0.15 -15.55
CA PHE A 175 10.84 0.24 -14.27
C PHE A 175 11.51 1.63 -14.39
N THR A 176 11.47 2.37 -13.30
CA THR A 176 12.06 3.72 -13.19
C THR A 176 13.38 3.70 -12.42
N LYS A 177 13.58 2.68 -11.60
CA LYS A 177 14.78 2.52 -10.79
C LYS A 177 15.00 1.04 -10.46
N LYS A 178 16.30 0.65 -10.45
CA LYS A 178 16.75 -0.64 -9.93
C LYS A 178 17.45 -0.44 -8.58
N ILE A 179 17.10 -1.26 -7.60
CA ILE A 179 17.70 -1.25 -6.26
C ILE A 179 18.09 -2.68 -5.86
N GLN A 180 18.99 -2.79 -4.88
CA GLN A 180 19.34 -4.07 -4.27
C GLN A 180 18.49 -4.30 -3.03
N VAL A 181 17.92 -5.51 -2.91
CA VAL A 181 17.10 -5.90 -1.75
C VAL A 181 17.52 -7.27 -1.24
N GLU A 182 17.45 -7.46 0.07
CA GLU A 182 17.64 -8.77 0.68
C GLU A 182 16.38 -9.60 0.53
N THR A 183 16.53 -10.93 0.35
CA THR A 183 15.40 -11.85 0.22
C THR A 183 15.14 -12.63 1.51
N CYS A 184 13.92 -13.15 1.65
CA CYS A 184 13.50 -14.09 2.67
C CYS A 184 12.55 -15.13 2.08
N THR A 185 12.60 -16.36 2.60
CA THR A 185 11.63 -17.41 2.26
C THR A 185 10.44 -17.37 3.23
N LEU A 186 9.27 -17.79 2.77
CA LEU A 186 8.09 -17.92 3.64
C LEU A 186 8.30 -18.99 4.70
N ASP A 187 8.95 -20.10 4.32
CA ASP A 187 9.25 -21.20 5.26
C ASP A 187 10.07 -20.72 6.46
N ASN A 188 11.06 -19.83 6.22
CA ASN A 188 11.88 -19.28 7.31
C ASN A 188 11.07 -18.29 8.18
N ILE A 189 10.12 -17.58 7.63
CA ILE A 189 9.22 -16.70 8.39
C ILE A 189 8.31 -17.54 9.28
N ILE A 190 7.61 -18.53 8.71
CA ILE A 190 6.66 -19.39 9.41
C ILE A 190 7.36 -20.23 10.51
N SER A 191 8.56 -20.76 10.23
CA SER A 191 9.30 -21.55 11.21
C SER A 191 9.73 -20.76 12.45
N LYS A 192 9.91 -19.43 12.32
CA LYS A 192 10.21 -18.55 13.46
C LYS A 192 8.97 -18.27 14.30
N GLU A 193 7.82 -18.04 13.68
CA GLU A 193 6.57 -17.85 14.41
C GLU A 193 6.25 -19.08 15.28
N ASN A 194 6.40 -20.29 14.71
CA ASN A 194 6.14 -21.53 15.43
C ASN A 194 7.11 -21.80 16.61
N LYS A 195 8.27 -21.14 16.67
CA LYS A 195 9.21 -21.19 17.80
C LYS A 195 8.84 -20.20 18.89
N ASP A 196 8.50 -18.97 18.50
CA ASP A 196 8.12 -17.91 19.43
C ASP A 196 6.84 -18.25 20.22
N ASP A 197 5.95 -19.10 19.66
CA ASP A 197 4.74 -19.60 20.34
C ASP A 197 4.99 -20.76 21.32
N LYS A 198 6.12 -21.48 21.20
CA LYS A 198 6.47 -22.57 22.11
C LYS A 198 7.23 -22.11 23.36
N ASP A 199 7.72 -20.89 23.34
CA ASP A 199 8.50 -20.28 24.43
C ASP A 199 7.64 -19.32 25.29
N LYS A 200 6.32 -19.28 25.06
CA LYS A 200 5.30 -18.57 25.87
C LYS A 200 4.49 -19.54 26.71
#